data_67a7ad8aa37bc9f929c806f620cdac7b
#
_entry.id   67a7ad8aa37bc9f929c806f620cdac7b
#
_cell.length_a   1.000
_cell.length_b   1.000
_cell.length_c   1.000
_cell.angle_alpha   90.00
_cell.angle_beta   90.00
_cell.angle_gamma   90.00
#
_symmetry.space_group_name_H-M   'P 1'
#
loop_
_entity.id
_entity.type
_entity.pdbx_description
1 polymer ?
#
loop_
_entity_poly.entity_id
_entity_poly.type
_entity_poly.pdbx_seq_one_letter_code
_entity_poly.pdbx_strand_id
1 'polypeptide(L)'
;TGTDQGSPAQPDQGAADGPDLGDGSKKDDGTQTDDKTVHKVGKQGDDYILPDALTHVYTQSELAGLTREELRLARNEIYARHGRQFNSDDLNQYFSQRPWYQGTISPDRFDDSVLGQNERDNLKAIQDMETGKTVCEIPKIGTEEFPRIDGSTATLPISQAMYRMATGASRMEAESAITHGKTTQAWMSMVAEYV
;
A
#
# COMPACT_ATOMS: atom_id res chain seq x y z
N THR A 1 51.17 -49.81 20.40
CA THR A 1 52.56 -49.52 20.01
C THR A 1 52.59 -48.71 18.71
N GLY A 2 53.27 -47.54 18.81
CA GLY A 2 53.83 -46.80 17.71
C GLY A 2 52.92 -45.65 17.22
N THR A 3 52.88 -44.45 17.78
CA THR A 3 53.82 -43.31 17.56
C THR A 3 54.14 -43.11 16.07
N ASP A 4 53.74 -42.01 15.47
CA ASP A 4 54.72 -40.98 15.13
C ASP A 4 54.08 -39.63 14.74
N GLN A 5 54.78 -38.60 15.17
CA GLN A 5 54.54 -37.17 15.01
C GLN A 5 55.07 -36.68 13.66
N GLY A 6 54.56 -35.56 13.19
CA GLY A 6 55.16 -34.81 12.09
C GLY A 6 54.44 -33.51 11.77
N SER A 7 54.65 -32.50 12.61
CA SER A 7 54.70 -31.08 12.22
C SER A 7 56.16 -30.70 12.01
N PRO A 8 56.56 -29.57 11.43
CA PRO A 8 55.94 -28.39 10.81
C PRO A 8 56.65 -27.92 9.51
N ALA A 9 56.16 -26.94 8.83
CA ALA A 9 56.97 -25.88 8.20
C ALA A 9 56.09 -24.72 7.63
N GLN A 10 56.22 -23.57 8.26
CA GLN A 10 56.23 -22.26 7.63
C GLN A 10 57.73 -21.90 7.41
N PRO A 11 58.13 -20.85 6.67
CA PRO A 11 57.43 -19.66 6.14
C PRO A 11 57.84 -19.31 4.70
N ASP A 12 57.21 -18.32 4.07
CA ASP A 12 57.99 -17.26 3.42
C ASP A 12 57.21 -15.96 3.32
N GLN A 13 57.91 -14.88 3.61
CA GLN A 13 57.51 -13.47 3.60
C GLN A 13 57.89 -12.85 2.26
N GLY A 14 57.09 -11.91 1.82
CA GLY A 14 57.47 -11.00 0.73
C GLY A 14 56.35 -9.93 0.61
N ALA A 15 56.51 -8.90 1.33
CA ALA A 15 56.90 -7.51 1.11
C ALA A 15 56.02 -6.72 0.11
N ALA A 16 55.26 -5.81 0.72
CA ALA A 16 55.17 -4.35 0.48
C ALA A 16 54.81 -3.85 -0.94
N ASP A 17 53.70 -3.20 -1.06
CA ASP A 17 53.66 -1.76 -1.43
C ASP A 17 52.28 -1.14 -1.05
N GLY A 18 52.32 -0.04 -0.34
CA GLY A 18 51.17 0.78 0.01
C GLY A 18 50.98 1.94 -1.00
N PRO A 19 50.30 3.05 -0.62
CA PRO A 19 48.85 3.22 -0.64
C PRO A 19 48.41 4.13 -1.79
N ASP A 20 47.25 3.87 -2.35
CA ASP A 20 46.55 4.88 -3.18
C ASP A 20 45.29 5.32 -2.46
N LEU A 21 45.32 6.57 -2.03
CA LEU A 21 44.20 7.32 -1.50
C LEU A 21 43.32 7.80 -2.65
N GLY A 22 42.34 7.00 -3.02
CA GLY A 22 41.28 7.38 -3.93
C GLY A 22 40.04 7.86 -3.13
N ASP A 23 39.99 9.15 -2.86
CA ASP A 23 38.78 9.88 -2.49
C ASP A 23 37.70 9.64 -3.57
N GLY A 24 36.67 8.91 -3.18
CA GLY A 24 35.50 8.61 -3.98
C GLY A 24 34.26 8.81 -3.15
N SER A 25 33.96 10.06 -2.78
CA SER A 25 32.61 10.46 -2.35
C SER A 25 31.60 10.04 -3.40
N LYS A 26 31.06 8.82 -3.30
CA LYS A 26 29.79 8.51 -3.92
C LYS A 26 28.71 9.18 -3.09
N LYS A 27 28.23 10.32 -3.63
CA LYS A 27 26.90 10.82 -3.31
C LYS A 27 25.92 9.67 -3.49
N ASP A 28 25.28 9.27 -2.39
CA ASP A 28 24.01 8.56 -2.45
C ASP A 28 23.02 9.49 -3.15
N ASP A 29 22.96 9.33 -4.47
CA ASP A 29 21.82 9.80 -5.22
C ASP A 29 20.69 8.82 -4.92
N GLY A 30 19.88 9.22 -3.94
CA GLY A 30 18.64 8.55 -3.60
C GLY A 30 17.64 8.66 -4.74
N THR A 31 17.98 8.07 -5.87
CA THR A 31 16.99 7.73 -6.87
C THR A 31 16.16 6.60 -6.28
N GLN A 32 15.10 7.00 -5.60
CA GLN A 32 13.94 6.17 -5.36
C GLN A 32 13.47 5.75 -6.75
N THR A 33 14.01 4.64 -7.25
CA THR A 33 13.40 3.93 -8.35
C THR A 33 12.05 3.49 -7.83
N ASP A 34 11.00 4.18 -8.26
CA ASP A 34 9.64 3.67 -8.24
C ASP A 34 9.66 2.38 -9.07
N ASP A 35 10.15 1.30 -8.47
CA ASP A 35 9.88 -0.05 -8.93
C ASP A 35 8.39 -0.28 -8.69
N LYS A 36 7.62 0.14 -9.69
CA LYS A 36 6.20 -0.14 -9.79
C LYS A 36 6.07 -1.63 -10.09
N THR A 37 6.44 -2.45 -9.12
CA THR A 37 6.12 -3.87 -9.14
C THR A 37 4.60 -3.95 -9.15
N VAL A 38 4.05 -4.21 -10.32
CA VAL A 38 2.59 -4.38 -10.48
C VAL A 38 2.22 -5.71 -9.81
N HIS A 39 1.74 -5.64 -8.58
CA HIS A 39 1.21 -6.80 -7.87
C HIS A 39 -0.07 -7.25 -8.56
N LYS A 40 -0.01 -8.44 -9.15
CA LYS A 40 -1.13 -8.97 -9.91
C LYS A 40 -2.18 -9.53 -8.97
N VAL A 41 -3.39 -9.04 -9.10
CA VAL A 41 -4.58 -9.62 -8.47
C VAL A 41 -5.11 -10.73 -9.38
N GLY A 42 -5.31 -11.92 -8.82
CA GLY A 42 -5.91 -13.07 -9.50
C GLY A 42 -7.43 -12.95 -9.62
N LYS A 43 -8.03 -13.96 -10.24
CA LYS A 43 -9.48 -14.07 -10.44
C LYS A 43 -10.02 -15.34 -9.78
N GLN A 44 -11.32 -15.43 -9.66
CA GLN A 44 -11.98 -16.67 -9.25
C GLN A 44 -11.58 -17.80 -10.21
N GLY A 45 -10.99 -18.85 -9.66
CA GLY A 45 -10.43 -19.95 -10.43
C GLY A 45 -8.92 -20.04 -10.45
N ASP A 46 -8.22 -18.93 -10.22
CA ASP A 46 -6.77 -18.93 -10.02
C ASP A 46 -6.40 -19.56 -8.66
N ASP A 47 -5.16 -20.00 -8.50
CA ASP A 47 -4.69 -20.60 -7.25
C ASP A 47 -4.82 -19.61 -6.09
N TYR A 48 -4.49 -18.35 -6.35
CA TYR A 48 -4.62 -17.25 -5.40
C TYR A 48 -5.26 -16.03 -6.06
N ILE A 49 -6.17 -15.38 -5.32
CA ILE A 49 -6.71 -14.06 -5.70
C ILE A 49 -5.74 -12.96 -5.27
N LEU A 50 -5.11 -13.12 -4.11
CA LEU A 50 -4.12 -12.19 -3.57
C LEU A 50 -2.76 -12.90 -3.35
N PRO A 51 -1.99 -13.20 -4.41
CA PRO A 51 -0.77 -13.98 -4.29
C PRO A 51 0.24 -13.37 -3.30
N ASP A 52 0.36 -12.05 -3.25
CA ASP A 52 1.35 -11.34 -2.46
C ASP A 52 0.82 -10.82 -1.11
N ALA A 53 -0.35 -11.30 -0.64
CA ALA A 53 -1.01 -10.77 0.57
C ALA A 53 -0.14 -10.79 1.85
N LEU A 54 0.88 -11.64 1.91
CA LEU A 54 1.83 -11.70 3.04
C LEU A 54 2.84 -10.53 3.03
N THR A 55 3.22 -10.06 1.85
CA THR A 55 4.32 -9.12 1.64
C THR A 55 3.86 -7.76 1.12
N HIS A 56 2.66 -7.69 0.54
CA HIS A 56 2.09 -6.50 -0.07
C HIS A 56 0.71 -6.17 0.52
N VAL A 57 0.46 -4.87 0.72
CA VAL A 57 -0.87 -4.35 1.06
C VAL A 57 -1.51 -3.81 -0.21
N TYR A 58 -2.55 -4.49 -0.68
CA TYR A 58 -3.25 -4.13 -1.91
C TYR A 58 -4.05 -2.84 -1.73
N THR A 59 -3.84 -1.92 -2.65
CA THR A 59 -4.62 -0.67 -2.73
C THR A 59 -6.02 -0.93 -3.27
N GLN A 60 -6.94 0.00 -3.02
CA GLN A 60 -8.28 -0.06 -3.61
C GLN A 60 -8.25 -0.06 -5.14
N SER A 61 -7.27 0.62 -5.75
CA SER A 61 -7.09 0.64 -7.20
C SER A 61 -6.72 -0.73 -7.76
N GLU A 62 -5.87 -1.49 -7.07
CA GLU A 62 -5.49 -2.85 -7.46
C GLU A 62 -6.67 -3.82 -7.31
N LEU A 63 -7.48 -3.64 -6.27
CA LEU A 63 -8.65 -4.46 -6.00
C LEU A 63 -9.88 -4.07 -6.83
N ALA A 64 -9.90 -2.90 -7.47
CA ALA A 64 -11.07 -2.35 -8.18
C ALA A 64 -11.59 -3.23 -9.33
N GLY A 65 -10.72 -4.11 -9.86
CA GLY A 65 -11.11 -5.08 -10.91
C GLY A 65 -11.80 -6.34 -10.39
N LEU A 66 -11.93 -6.51 -9.07
CA LEU A 66 -12.60 -7.65 -8.45
C LEU A 66 -14.11 -7.40 -8.31
N THR A 67 -14.88 -8.44 -8.61
CA THR A 67 -16.30 -8.47 -8.30
C THR A 67 -16.51 -8.59 -6.78
N ARG A 68 -17.73 -8.31 -6.31
CA ARG A 68 -18.05 -8.45 -4.88
C ARG A 68 -17.84 -9.88 -4.36
N GLU A 69 -18.10 -10.88 -5.20
CA GLU A 69 -17.85 -12.28 -4.85
C GLU A 69 -16.36 -12.58 -4.79
N GLU A 70 -15.56 -12.08 -5.73
CA GLU A 70 -14.11 -12.22 -5.70
C GLU A 70 -13.48 -11.51 -4.49
N LEU A 71 -13.99 -10.35 -4.09
CA LEU A 71 -13.57 -9.67 -2.85
C LEU A 71 -13.87 -10.53 -1.61
N ARG A 72 -15.07 -11.13 -1.56
CA ARG A 72 -15.44 -12.07 -0.49
C ARG A 72 -14.52 -13.27 -0.44
N LEU A 73 -14.19 -13.85 -1.59
CA LEU A 73 -13.25 -14.96 -1.71
C LEU A 73 -11.83 -14.54 -1.30
N ALA A 74 -11.34 -13.39 -1.78
CA ALA A 74 -10.03 -12.84 -1.42
C ALA A 74 -9.88 -12.61 0.09
N ARG A 75 -10.91 -12.07 0.73
CA ARG A 75 -10.94 -11.91 2.18
C ARG A 75 -10.82 -13.25 2.91
N ASN A 76 -11.57 -14.25 2.47
CA ASN A 76 -11.55 -15.56 3.10
C ASN A 76 -10.29 -16.37 2.73
N GLU A 77 -9.64 -16.08 1.60
CA GLU A 77 -8.36 -16.68 1.22
C GLU A 77 -7.27 -16.40 2.26
N ILE A 78 -7.22 -15.19 2.81
CA ILE A 78 -6.25 -14.83 3.85
C ILE A 78 -6.41 -15.78 5.06
N TYR A 79 -7.63 -16.01 5.52
CA TYR A 79 -7.90 -16.95 6.61
C TYR A 79 -7.64 -18.41 6.21
N ALA A 80 -8.00 -18.80 4.99
CA ALA A 80 -7.82 -20.13 4.47
C ALA A 80 -6.33 -20.56 4.45
N ARG A 81 -5.42 -19.64 4.13
CA ARG A 81 -3.97 -19.88 4.14
C ARG A 81 -3.44 -20.28 5.52
N HIS A 82 -4.08 -19.82 6.57
CA HIS A 82 -3.78 -20.19 7.97
C HIS A 82 -4.56 -21.41 8.44
N GLY A 83 -5.19 -22.14 7.53
CA GLY A 83 -5.87 -23.41 7.85
C GLY A 83 -7.25 -23.24 8.49
N ARG A 84 -7.87 -22.06 8.43
CA ARG A 84 -9.22 -21.83 8.96
C ARG A 84 -10.26 -22.57 8.11
N GLN A 85 -11.14 -23.32 8.76
CA GLN A 85 -12.36 -23.88 8.17
C GLN A 85 -13.46 -22.82 8.10
N PHE A 86 -14.48 -23.09 7.29
CA PHE A 86 -15.60 -22.18 7.11
C PHE A 86 -16.93 -22.86 7.46
N ASN A 87 -17.87 -22.09 8.02
CA ASN A 87 -19.23 -22.57 8.27
C ASN A 87 -20.10 -22.53 7.01
N SER A 88 -19.65 -21.85 5.98
CA SER A 88 -20.36 -21.64 4.72
C SER A 88 -19.95 -22.73 3.73
N ASP A 89 -20.93 -23.47 3.21
CA ASP A 89 -20.71 -24.60 2.31
C ASP A 89 -20.02 -24.18 1.01
N ASP A 90 -20.36 -23.01 0.47
CA ASP A 90 -19.79 -22.48 -0.75
C ASP A 90 -18.29 -22.14 -0.59
N LEU A 91 -17.89 -21.58 0.56
CA LEU A 91 -16.48 -21.33 0.86
C LEU A 91 -15.71 -22.63 1.07
N ASN A 92 -16.30 -23.60 1.77
CA ASN A 92 -15.68 -24.90 1.94
C ASN A 92 -15.51 -25.61 0.59
N GLN A 93 -16.52 -25.58 -0.26
CA GLN A 93 -16.46 -26.15 -1.61
C GLN A 93 -15.39 -25.46 -2.46
N TYR A 94 -15.31 -24.13 -2.41
CA TYR A 94 -14.35 -23.35 -3.16
C TYR A 94 -12.91 -23.65 -2.73
N PHE A 95 -12.62 -23.56 -1.43
CA PHE A 95 -11.25 -23.75 -0.92
C PHE A 95 -10.81 -25.21 -0.94
N SER A 96 -11.71 -26.19 -0.75
CA SER A 96 -11.36 -27.61 -0.83
C SER A 96 -10.80 -28.05 -2.20
N GLN A 97 -11.07 -27.26 -3.25
CA GLN A 97 -10.51 -27.49 -4.58
C GLN A 97 -9.10 -26.91 -4.76
N ARG A 98 -8.58 -26.19 -3.77
CA ARG A 98 -7.26 -25.57 -3.82
C ARG A 98 -6.22 -26.51 -3.22
N PRO A 99 -5.13 -26.85 -3.97
CA PRO A 99 -4.14 -27.81 -3.51
C PRO A 99 -3.39 -27.36 -2.25
N TRP A 100 -3.34 -26.06 -1.99
CA TRP A 100 -2.68 -25.48 -0.82
C TRP A 100 -3.57 -25.39 0.42
N TYR A 101 -4.89 -25.55 0.28
CA TYR A 101 -5.81 -25.40 1.41
C TYR A 101 -5.81 -26.63 2.31
N GLN A 102 -5.59 -26.40 3.58
CA GLN A 102 -5.67 -27.43 4.63
C GLN A 102 -6.54 -26.89 5.78
N GLY A 103 -7.85 -27.11 5.69
CA GLY A 103 -8.79 -26.67 6.74
C GLY A 103 -8.64 -27.53 7.99
N THR A 104 -7.78 -27.17 8.89
CA THR A 104 -7.47 -27.90 10.14
C THR A 104 -8.00 -27.22 11.40
N ILE A 105 -8.30 -25.90 11.32
CA ILE A 105 -8.71 -25.10 12.48
C ILE A 105 -10.18 -24.70 12.33
N SER A 106 -11.01 -25.14 13.26
CA SER A 106 -12.43 -24.75 13.26
C SER A 106 -12.57 -23.22 13.47
N PRO A 107 -13.61 -22.58 12.89
CA PRO A 107 -13.83 -21.15 13.02
C PRO A 107 -13.80 -20.62 14.44
N ASP A 108 -14.33 -21.40 15.38
CA ASP A 108 -14.41 -21.03 16.82
C ASP A 108 -13.06 -21.08 17.56
N ARG A 109 -12.08 -21.78 16.96
CA ARG A 109 -10.73 -21.93 17.53
C ARG A 109 -9.67 -21.12 16.77
N PHE A 110 -10.08 -20.47 15.71
CA PHE A 110 -9.15 -19.66 14.93
C PHE A 110 -8.77 -18.41 15.69
N ASP A 111 -7.48 -18.17 15.83
CA ASP A 111 -6.95 -16.99 16.51
C ASP A 111 -6.41 -15.99 15.45
N ASP A 112 -7.03 -14.83 15.36
CA ASP A 112 -6.64 -13.77 14.40
C ASP A 112 -5.24 -13.21 14.68
N SER A 113 -4.63 -13.53 15.83
CA SER A 113 -3.26 -13.10 16.16
C SER A 113 -2.20 -13.71 15.25
N VAL A 114 -2.50 -14.82 14.58
CA VAL A 114 -1.61 -15.47 13.59
C VAL A 114 -1.43 -14.65 12.32
N LEU A 115 -2.35 -13.71 12.05
CA LEU A 115 -2.30 -12.87 10.87
C LEU A 115 -1.18 -11.83 10.97
N GLY A 116 -0.39 -11.69 9.90
CA GLY A 116 0.60 -10.63 9.76
C GLY A 116 -0.03 -9.24 9.62
N GLN A 117 0.78 -8.18 9.74
CA GLN A 117 0.26 -6.81 9.60
C GLN A 117 -0.31 -6.57 8.21
N ASN A 118 0.41 -6.97 7.14
CA ASN A 118 -0.05 -6.81 5.77
C ASN A 118 -1.38 -7.52 5.52
N GLU A 119 -1.56 -8.71 6.10
CA GLU A 119 -2.81 -9.48 5.98
C GLU A 119 -3.98 -8.76 6.65
N ARG A 120 -3.78 -8.19 7.85
CA ARG A 120 -4.79 -7.38 8.52
C ARG A 120 -5.15 -6.12 7.75
N ASP A 121 -4.17 -5.45 7.17
CA ASP A 121 -4.38 -4.26 6.35
C ASP A 121 -5.13 -4.60 5.06
N ASN A 122 -4.81 -5.73 4.43
CA ASN A 122 -5.55 -6.27 3.28
C ASN A 122 -7.01 -6.61 3.64
N LEU A 123 -7.23 -7.28 4.77
CA LEU A 123 -8.60 -7.56 5.24
C LEU A 123 -9.42 -6.29 5.41
N LYS A 124 -8.80 -5.25 5.98
CA LYS A 124 -9.45 -3.95 6.15
C LYS A 124 -9.75 -3.29 4.80
N ALA A 125 -8.79 -3.28 3.87
CA ALA A 125 -8.97 -2.70 2.54
C ALA A 125 -10.12 -3.38 1.77
N ILE A 126 -10.17 -4.72 1.80
CA ILE A 126 -11.24 -5.50 1.17
C ILE A 126 -12.59 -5.21 1.83
N GLN A 127 -12.66 -5.16 3.15
CA GLN A 127 -13.89 -4.88 3.88
C GLN A 127 -14.42 -3.47 3.61
N ASP A 128 -13.55 -2.47 3.53
CA ASP A 128 -13.90 -1.10 3.15
C ASP A 128 -14.53 -1.08 1.74
N MET A 129 -14.01 -1.87 0.78
CA MET A 129 -14.57 -2.00 -0.56
C MET A 129 -15.92 -2.76 -0.57
N GLU A 130 -16.05 -3.88 0.15
CA GLU A 130 -17.30 -4.64 0.26
C GLU A 130 -18.44 -3.80 0.82
N THR A 131 -18.13 -2.89 1.76
CA THR A 131 -19.10 -1.99 2.40
C THR A 131 -19.33 -0.69 1.62
N GLY A 132 -18.64 -0.49 0.49
CA GLY A 132 -18.72 0.74 -0.31
C GLY A 132 -18.06 1.93 0.36
N LYS A 133 -17.24 1.71 1.37
CA LYS A 133 -16.42 2.73 2.01
C LYS A 133 -15.19 3.00 1.15
N THR A 134 -15.41 3.68 0.02
CA THR A 134 -14.30 4.10 -0.83
C THR A 134 -13.51 5.18 -0.10
N VAL A 135 -12.33 4.85 0.34
CA VAL A 135 -11.35 5.87 0.70
C VAL A 135 -10.78 6.37 -0.63
N CYS A 136 -11.30 7.50 -1.11
CA CYS A 136 -10.63 8.23 -2.18
C CYS A 136 -9.31 8.75 -1.58
N GLU A 137 -8.23 8.04 -1.81
CA GLU A 137 -6.90 8.60 -1.61
C GLU A 137 -6.67 9.63 -2.70
N ILE A 138 -7.06 10.86 -2.41
CA ILE A 138 -6.70 12.01 -3.25
C ILE A 138 -5.19 12.19 -3.04
N PRO A 139 -4.36 12.09 -4.09
CA PRO A 139 -2.94 12.37 -3.98
C PRO A 139 -2.77 13.74 -3.33
N LYS A 140 -1.99 13.80 -2.25
CA LYS A 140 -1.71 15.08 -1.60
C LYS A 140 -0.84 15.90 -2.53
N ILE A 141 -1.31 17.10 -2.85
CA ILE A 141 -0.58 18.11 -3.60
C ILE A 141 -0.05 19.18 -2.64
N GLY A 142 1.00 19.86 -3.05
CA GLY A 142 1.50 21.03 -2.30
C GLY A 142 0.44 22.14 -2.22
N THR A 143 0.49 22.93 -1.17
CA THR A 143 -0.43 24.07 -1.02
C THR A 143 -0.33 25.06 -2.16
N GLU A 144 0.86 25.17 -2.74
CA GLU A 144 1.16 26.04 -3.91
C GLU A 144 0.63 25.47 -5.23
N GLU A 145 0.42 24.14 -5.29
CA GLU A 145 -0.09 23.45 -6.47
C GLU A 145 -1.62 23.37 -6.49
N PHE A 146 -2.26 23.73 -5.37
CA PHE A 146 -3.71 23.70 -5.29
C PHE A 146 -4.33 24.77 -6.19
N PRO A 147 -5.26 24.39 -7.09
CA PRO A 147 -5.85 25.34 -8.02
C PRO A 147 -6.58 26.46 -7.28
N ARG A 148 -6.48 27.67 -7.81
CA ARG A 148 -7.24 28.81 -7.29
C ARG A 148 -8.73 28.57 -7.50
N ILE A 149 -9.48 28.53 -6.42
CA ILE A 149 -10.92 28.33 -6.43
C ILE A 149 -11.60 29.60 -5.93
N ASP A 150 -12.52 30.10 -6.70
CA ASP A 150 -13.45 31.17 -6.29
C ASP A 150 -14.89 30.75 -6.55
N GLY A 151 -15.83 31.37 -5.88
CA GLY A 151 -17.22 31.03 -6.03
C GLY A 151 -18.15 31.77 -5.07
N SER A 152 -19.34 31.23 -4.92
CA SER A 152 -20.32 31.74 -3.96
C SER A 152 -19.87 31.48 -2.52
N THR A 153 -20.15 32.39 -1.61
CA THR A 153 -19.90 32.18 -0.17
C THR A 153 -20.60 30.96 0.40
N ALA A 154 -21.68 30.50 -0.24
CA ALA A 154 -22.38 29.26 0.14
C ALA A 154 -21.56 27.99 -0.15
N THR A 155 -20.62 28.03 -1.12
CA THR A 155 -19.74 26.91 -1.46
C THR A 155 -18.41 26.91 -0.70
N LEU A 156 -18.13 27.95 0.06
CA LEU A 156 -16.87 28.13 0.81
C LEU A 156 -16.54 26.90 1.70
N PRO A 157 -17.47 26.32 2.49
CA PRO A 157 -17.16 25.16 3.30
C PRO A 157 -16.72 23.93 2.49
N ILE A 158 -17.27 23.77 1.29
CA ILE A 158 -16.92 22.65 0.38
C ILE A 158 -15.50 22.87 -0.16
N SER A 159 -15.19 24.08 -0.62
CA SER A 159 -13.88 24.43 -1.16
C SER A 159 -12.77 24.30 -0.10
N GLN A 160 -13.04 24.72 1.12
CA GLN A 160 -12.13 24.54 2.26
C GLN A 160 -11.94 23.05 2.61
N ALA A 161 -13.01 22.25 2.54
CA ALA A 161 -12.91 20.81 2.75
C ALA A 161 -12.06 20.15 1.65
N MET A 162 -12.26 20.52 0.38
CA MET A 162 -11.46 20.03 -0.75
C MET A 162 -9.98 20.40 -0.59
N TYR A 163 -9.69 21.64 -0.21
CA TYR A 163 -8.31 22.08 0.05
C TYR A 163 -7.64 21.20 1.13
N ARG A 164 -8.31 20.99 2.25
CA ARG A 164 -7.80 20.15 3.34
C ARG A 164 -7.57 18.70 2.91
N MET A 165 -8.49 18.15 2.13
CA MET A 165 -8.36 16.78 1.63
C MET A 165 -7.18 16.64 0.67
N ALA A 166 -6.99 17.60 -0.22
CA ALA A 166 -5.96 17.56 -1.24
C ALA A 166 -4.56 17.88 -0.71
N THR A 167 -4.44 18.82 0.26
CA THR A 167 -3.14 19.29 0.74
C THR A 167 -2.75 18.69 2.10
N GLY A 168 -3.72 18.17 2.85
CA GLY A 168 -3.53 17.76 4.25
C GLY A 168 -3.47 18.92 5.23
N ALA A 169 -3.78 20.15 4.80
CA ALA A 169 -3.79 21.35 5.62
C ALA A 169 -4.80 21.27 6.79
N SER A 170 -4.52 21.97 7.85
CA SER A 170 -5.43 22.14 8.98
C SER A 170 -6.66 22.96 8.57
N ARG A 171 -7.67 22.97 9.45
CA ARG A 171 -8.86 23.80 9.24
C ARG A 171 -8.52 25.27 9.16
N MET A 172 -7.66 25.75 10.05
CA MET A 172 -7.25 27.15 10.13
C MET A 172 -6.50 27.62 8.87
N GLU A 173 -5.61 26.77 8.37
CA GLU A 173 -4.89 27.04 7.11
C GLU A 173 -5.85 27.09 5.92
N ALA A 174 -6.82 26.19 5.84
CA ALA A 174 -7.81 26.20 4.77
C ALA A 174 -8.75 27.43 4.83
N GLU A 175 -9.14 27.85 6.02
CA GLU A 175 -9.95 29.06 6.22
C GLU A 175 -9.19 30.34 5.81
N SER A 176 -7.86 30.35 5.98
CA SER A 176 -7.00 31.43 5.55
C SER A 176 -6.70 31.41 4.05
N ALA A 177 -6.48 30.23 3.48
CA ALA A 177 -6.07 30.06 2.09
C ALA A 177 -7.26 30.16 1.10
N ILE A 178 -8.43 29.69 1.50
CA ILE A 178 -9.62 29.65 0.65
C ILE A 178 -10.64 30.66 1.15
N THR A 179 -10.78 31.73 0.40
CA THR A 179 -11.78 32.78 0.61
C THR A 179 -12.58 32.94 -0.68
N HIS A 180 -13.90 33.07 -0.58
CA HIS A 180 -14.76 33.30 -1.73
C HIS A 180 -15.28 34.75 -1.74
N GLY A 181 -15.24 35.36 -2.91
CA GLY A 181 -15.96 36.57 -3.19
C GLY A 181 -17.46 36.34 -3.32
N LYS A 182 -18.27 37.41 -3.47
CA LYS A 182 -19.66 37.24 -3.91
C LYS A 182 -19.67 36.79 -5.36
N THR A 183 -20.73 36.06 -5.77
CA THR A 183 -20.88 35.51 -7.14
C THR A 183 -20.60 36.54 -8.24
N THR A 184 -21.01 37.79 -8.04
CA THR A 184 -20.74 38.91 -8.97
C THR A 184 -19.24 39.23 -9.07
N GLN A 185 -18.50 39.10 -7.98
CA GLN A 185 -17.06 39.43 -7.92
C GLN A 185 -16.24 38.30 -8.56
N ALA A 186 -16.64 37.05 -8.37
CA ALA A 186 -16.05 35.87 -9.04
C ALA A 186 -16.22 35.97 -10.57
N TRP A 187 -17.37 36.43 -11.03
CA TRP A 187 -17.63 36.68 -12.45
C TRP A 187 -16.74 37.80 -13.02
N MET A 188 -16.60 38.92 -12.29
CA MET A 188 -15.75 40.01 -12.73
C MET A 188 -14.28 39.64 -12.79
N SER A 189 -13.78 38.84 -11.84
CA SER A 189 -12.40 38.33 -11.84
C SER A 189 -12.12 37.43 -13.05
N MET A 190 -13.08 36.56 -13.37
CA MET A 190 -12.95 35.64 -14.51
C MET A 190 -12.94 36.40 -15.84
N VAL A 191 -13.76 37.44 -15.99
CA VAL A 191 -13.79 38.29 -17.19
C VAL A 191 -12.53 39.13 -17.33
N ALA A 192 -11.94 39.59 -16.22
CA ALA A 192 -10.73 40.39 -16.23
C ALA A 192 -9.45 39.60 -16.58
N GLU A 193 -9.43 38.31 -16.38
CA GLU A 193 -8.31 37.43 -16.80
C GLU A 193 -8.32 37.09 -18.29
N TYR A 194 -9.43 37.34 -19.01
CA TYR A 194 -9.59 37.03 -20.44
C TYR A 194 -9.53 38.27 -21.36
N VAL A 195 -9.22 39.44 -20.84
CA VAL A 195 -9.03 40.70 -21.56
C VAL A 195 -7.59 41.16 -21.41
#